data_d69e8184b36c1a0ed92734ec45d2632b
#
_entry.id   d69e8184b36c1a0ed92734ec45d2632b
#
_cell.length_a   1.000
_cell.length_b   1.000
_cell.length_c   1.000
_cell.angle_alpha   90.00
_cell.angle_beta   90.00
_cell.angle_gamma   90.00
#
_symmetry.space_group_name_H-M   'P 1'
#
loop_
_entity.id
_entity.type
_entity.pdbx_description
1 polymer ?
#
loop_
_entity_poly.entity_id
_entity_poly.type
_entity_poly.pdbx_seq_one_letter_code
_entity_poly.pdbx_strand_id
1 'polypeptide(L)'
;MSDCESPQLTGLAPLLDERCRVLVLGSFPGAASLAAQAYYGHLQNQFWRILTDILPFPAGLVVTSSYQERSKCLLGQGVGLWDVYAACERQGSLDANIRHAQLNDLASLKQRCPQLQAIVHNGGESYKHRRHTEALGLPVHRLPSTSPANASVPYERKRQDWRVVLGMYLKLKPDLP
;
A
#
# COMPACT_ATOMS: atom_id res chain seq x y z
N MET A 1 5.42 -25.76 -29.61
CA MET A 1 4.52 -24.94 -28.82
C MET A 1 5.38 -23.87 -28.16
N SER A 2 5.29 -22.64 -28.63
CA SER A 2 6.07 -21.57 -28.07
C SER A 2 5.44 -21.23 -26.72
N ASP A 3 6.12 -21.55 -25.62
CA ASP A 3 5.83 -20.97 -24.32
C ASP A 3 5.95 -19.45 -24.49
N CYS A 4 4.81 -18.78 -24.56
CA CYS A 4 4.77 -17.34 -24.55
C CYS A 4 5.12 -16.93 -23.11
N GLU A 5 6.42 -16.76 -22.82
CA GLU A 5 6.88 -16.23 -21.55
C GLU A 5 6.20 -14.89 -21.34
N SER A 6 5.42 -14.79 -20.27
CA SER A 6 4.83 -13.52 -19.89
C SER A 6 5.96 -12.54 -19.58
N PRO A 7 5.93 -11.30 -20.10
CA PRO A 7 7.02 -10.37 -19.86
C PRO A 7 7.17 -10.10 -18.37
N GLN A 8 8.41 -10.05 -17.90
CA GLN A 8 8.71 -9.66 -16.53
C GLN A 8 8.33 -8.20 -16.31
N LEU A 9 7.48 -7.97 -15.31
CA LEU A 9 7.05 -6.64 -14.88
C LEU A 9 7.94 -6.18 -13.72
N THR A 10 8.30 -4.91 -13.74
CA THR A 10 9.03 -4.24 -12.64
C THR A 10 8.05 -3.38 -11.84
N GLY A 11 8.11 -3.45 -10.52
CA GLY A 11 7.28 -2.67 -9.61
C GLY A 11 7.66 -1.19 -9.56
N LEU A 12 6.94 -0.44 -8.74
CA LEU A 12 7.17 0.99 -8.54
C LEU A 12 8.29 1.23 -7.52
N ALA A 13 8.99 2.37 -7.69
CA ALA A 13 9.87 2.86 -6.65
C ALA A 13 9.10 3.13 -5.35
N PRO A 14 9.70 2.90 -4.17
CA PRO A 14 9.02 3.15 -2.91
C PRO A 14 8.76 4.65 -2.71
N LEU A 15 7.61 4.97 -2.13
CA LEU A 15 7.27 6.31 -1.64
C LEU A 15 7.60 6.35 -0.14
N LEU A 16 8.81 6.76 0.21
CA LEU A 16 9.34 6.74 1.58
C LEU A 16 10.12 8.01 1.87
N ASP A 17 10.13 8.41 3.14
CA ASP A 17 11.11 9.35 3.68
C ASP A 17 11.48 8.99 5.13
N GLU A 18 12.44 9.71 5.71
CA GLU A 18 12.94 9.47 7.07
C GLU A 18 11.88 9.67 8.16
N ARG A 19 10.79 10.37 7.85
CA ARG A 19 9.68 10.67 8.77
C ARG A 19 8.60 9.62 8.77
N CYS A 20 8.68 8.60 7.90
CA CYS A 20 7.70 7.53 7.84
C CYS A 20 7.60 6.81 9.19
N ARG A 21 6.40 6.79 9.75
CA ARG A 21 6.03 6.07 10.97
C ARG A 21 5.26 4.79 10.70
N VAL A 22 4.49 4.76 9.62
CA VAL A 22 3.76 3.59 9.17
C VAL A 22 4.09 3.35 7.70
N LEU A 23 4.47 2.12 7.39
CA LEU A 23 4.64 1.69 6.00
C LEU A 23 3.46 0.80 5.60
N VAL A 24 2.80 1.14 4.51
CA VAL A 24 1.81 0.29 3.86
C VAL A 24 2.48 -0.50 2.74
N LEU A 25 2.39 -1.83 2.82
CA LEU A 25 2.90 -2.76 1.82
C LEU A 25 1.76 -3.37 1.01
N GLY A 26 1.74 -3.11 -0.29
CA GLY A 26 0.97 -3.89 -1.26
C GLY A 26 1.69 -5.18 -1.65
N SER A 27 1.08 -5.96 -2.52
CA SER A 27 1.71 -7.12 -3.16
C SER A 27 2.57 -6.68 -4.34
N PHE A 28 1.94 -6.23 -5.40
CA PHE A 28 2.53 -5.71 -6.63
C PHE A 28 1.57 -4.73 -7.31
N PRO A 29 2.05 -3.68 -7.99
CA PRO A 29 1.17 -2.69 -8.60
C PRO A 29 0.28 -3.32 -9.67
N GLY A 30 -1.01 -2.96 -9.71
CA GLY A 30 -1.91 -3.32 -10.80
C GLY A 30 -1.51 -2.65 -12.12
N ALA A 31 -2.08 -3.10 -13.23
CA ALA A 31 -1.77 -2.55 -14.57
C ALA A 31 -1.99 -1.04 -14.65
N ALA A 32 -3.07 -0.52 -14.06
CA ALA A 32 -3.35 0.91 -14.01
C ALA A 32 -2.29 1.68 -13.21
N SER A 33 -1.80 1.11 -12.10
CA SER A 33 -0.74 1.73 -11.29
C SER A 33 0.59 1.76 -12.02
N LEU A 34 0.95 0.69 -12.72
CA LEU A 34 2.17 0.63 -13.54
C LEU A 34 2.10 1.64 -14.69
N ALA A 35 0.96 1.72 -15.40
CA ALA A 35 0.77 2.67 -16.50
C ALA A 35 0.84 4.12 -16.03
N ALA A 36 0.26 4.43 -14.87
CA ALA A 36 0.24 5.77 -14.29
C ALA A 36 1.50 6.11 -13.47
N GLN A 37 2.40 5.14 -13.22
CA GLN A 37 3.52 5.25 -12.27
C GLN A 37 3.08 5.79 -10.92
N ALA A 38 1.95 5.28 -10.42
CA ALA A 38 1.28 5.79 -9.23
C ALA A 38 0.71 4.66 -8.38
N TYR A 39 1.00 4.63 -7.07
CA TYR A 39 0.41 3.66 -6.16
C TYR A 39 -1.12 3.80 -6.11
N TYR A 40 -1.79 2.65 -6.18
CA TYR A 40 -3.26 2.57 -6.11
C TYR A 40 -3.96 3.44 -7.18
N GLY A 41 -3.42 3.40 -8.41
CA GLY A 41 -3.88 4.23 -9.53
C GLY A 41 -5.20 3.79 -10.17
N HIS A 42 -5.72 2.59 -9.87
CA HIS A 42 -7.00 2.16 -10.40
C HIS A 42 -8.15 2.96 -9.77
N LEU A 43 -9.05 3.50 -10.59
CA LEU A 43 -10.13 4.40 -10.14
C LEU A 43 -11.04 3.80 -9.05
N GLN A 44 -11.27 2.49 -9.10
CA GLN A 44 -12.09 1.78 -8.12
C GLN A 44 -11.29 1.31 -6.89
N ASN A 45 -9.98 1.52 -6.82
CA ASN A 45 -9.22 1.20 -5.63
C ASN A 45 -9.59 2.16 -4.50
N GLN A 46 -9.96 1.60 -3.36
CA GLN A 46 -10.47 2.38 -2.24
C GLN A 46 -9.40 3.00 -1.35
N PHE A 47 -8.10 2.73 -1.62
CA PHE A 47 -6.99 3.19 -0.78
C PHE A 47 -7.01 4.70 -0.52
N TRP A 48 -6.96 5.49 -1.58
CA TRP A 48 -6.94 6.94 -1.45
C TRP A 48 -8.21 7.50 -0.80
N ARG A 49 -9.37 6.93 -1.13
CA ARG A 49 -10.64 7.31 -0.50
C ARG A 49 -10.61 7.04 1.01
N ILE A 50 -10.18 5.86 1.44
CA ILE A 50 -10.05 5.52 2.86
C ILE A 50 -9.12 6.52 3.56
N LEU A 51 -7.94 6.79 3.00
CA LEU A 51 -6.98 7.68 3.65
C LEU A 51 -7.44 9.14 3.69
N THR A 52 -8.13 9.62 2.65
CA THR A 52 -8.73 10.97 2.68
C THR A 52 -9.85 11.09 3.71
N ASP A 53 -10.57 10.01 3.98
CA ASP A 53 -11.63 10.01 5.00
C ASP A 53 -11.06 10.03 6.43
N ILE A 54 -9.93 9.38 6.68
CA ILE A 54 -9.42 9.16 8.05
C ILE A 54 -8.24 10.05 8.45
N LEU A 55 -7.38 10.46 7.50
CA LEU A 55 -6.21 11.30 7.80
C LEU A 55 -6.53 12.79 7.72
N PRO A 56 -5.91 13.63 8.57
CA PRO A 56 -6.13 15.08 8.57
C PRO A 56 -5.37 15.76 7.42
N PHE A 57 -5.73 15.41 6.18
CA PHE A 57 -5.19 16.08 5.01
C PHE A 57 -5.66 17.53 4.91
N PRO A 58 -4.88 18.42 4.25
CA PRO A 58 -5.28 19.80 4.03
C PRO A 58 -6.66 19.92 3.39
N ALA A 59 -7.40 20.97 3.75
CA ALA A 59 -8.66 21.27 3.11
C ALA A 59 -8.48 21.43 1.60
N GLY A 60 -9.36 20.78 0.81
CA GLY A 60 -9.27 20.78 -0.65
C GLY A 60 -8.49 19.62 -1.27
N LEU A 61 -7.73 18.86 -0.48
CA LEU A 61 -7.17 17.61 -0.98
C LEU A 61 -8.27 16.55 -1.07
N VAL A 62 -8.52 16.11 -2.28
CA VAL A 62 -9.55 15.10 -2.58
C VAL A 62 -8.94 13.94 -3.36
N VAL A 63 -9.69 12.84 -3.49
CA VAL A 63 -9.24 11.64 -4.20
C VAL A 63 -8.82 11.93 -5.65
N THR A 64 -9.43 12.94 -6.28
CA THR A 64 -9.14 13.38 -7.64
C THR A 64 -7.97 14.38 -7.74
N SER A 65 -7.40 14.84 -6.62
CA SER A 65 -6.16 15.62 -6.62
C SER A 65 -5.03 14.85 -7.30
N SER A 66 -4.02 15.54 -7.82
CA SER A 66 -2.90 14.89 -8.49
C SER A 66 -2.21 13.87 -7.57
N TYR A 67 -1.64 12.83 -8.17
CA TYR A 67 -0.90 11.82 -7.40
C TYR A 67 0.26 12.45 -6.61
N GLN A 68 0.93 13.45 -7.19
CA GLN A 68 2.02 14.16 -6.54
C GLN A 68 1.55 14.89 -5.28
N GLU A 69 0.41 15.58 -5.32
CA GLU A 69 -0.16 16.26 -4.16
C GLU A 69 -0.56 15.27 -3.07
N ARG A 70 -1.27 14.20 -3.45
CA ARG A 70 -1.67 13.15 -2.50
C ARG A 70 -0.47 12.47 -1.85
N SER A 71 0.57 12.16 -2.63
CA SER A 71 1.81 11.53 -2.15
C SER A 71 2.56 12.42 -1.16
N LYS A 72 2.70 13.72 -1.48
CA LYS A 72 3.32 14.69 -0.59
C LYS A 72 2.58 14.82 0.73
N CYS A 73 1.25 14.90 0.68
CA CYS A 73 0.42 14.96 1.88
C CYS A 73 0.52 13.67 2.71
N LEU A 74 0.54 12.50 2.05
CA LEU A 74 0.66 11.21 2.73
C LEU A 74 1.97 11.09 3.50
N LEU A 75 3.10 11.41 2.86
CA LEU A 75 4.41 11.47 3.52
C LEU A 75 4.40 12.46 4.68
N GLY A 76 3.75 13.61 4.52
CA GLY A 76 3.57 14.60 5.58
C GLY A 76 2.79 14.08 6.80
N GLN A 77 1.94 13.07 6.63
CA GLN A 77 1.27 12.36 7.73
C GLN A 77 2.13 11.22 8.33
N GLY A 78 3.30 10.95 7.78
CA GLY A 78 4.19 9.88 8.23
C GLY A 78 3.82 8.50 7.68
N VAL A 79 3.15 8.43 6.55
CA VAL A 79 2.79 7.17 5.87
C VAL A 79 3.62 7.01 4.61
N GLY A 80 4.34 5.90 4.51
CA GLY A 80 5.05 5.46 3.30
C GLY A 80 4.31 4.35 2.57
N LEU A 81 4.65 4.16 1.30
CA LEU A 81 4.11 3.10 0.44
C LEU A 81 5.23 2.32 -0.23
N TRP A 82 5.06 1.02 -0.27
CA TRP A 82 5.86 0.13 -1.10
C TRP A 82 5.06 -1.14 -1.41
N ASP A 83 5.70 -2.06 -2.12
CA ASP A 83 5.18 -3.40 -2.40
C ASP A 83 6.15 -4.46 -1.91
N VAL A 84 5.64 -5.66 -1.65
CA VAL A 84 6.46 -6.81 -1.26
C VAL A 84 7.29 -7.29 -2.44
N TYR A 85 6.72 -7.30 -3.65
CA TYR A 85 7.40 -7.77 -4.85
C TYR A 85 8.05 -6.62 -5.63
N ALA A 86 9.33 -6.78 -5.95
CA ALA A 86 10.09 -5.88 -6.82
C ALA A 86 9.81 -6.12 -8.29
N ALA A 87 9.62 -7.39 -8.67
CA ALA A 87 9.33 -7.81 -10.03
C ALA A 87 8.56 -9.11 -10.03
N CYS A 88 7.79 -9.37 -11.06
CA CYS A 88 7.11 -10.64 -11.28
C CYS A 88 6.67 -10.80 -12.73
N GLU A 89 6.25 -12.00 -13.08
CA GLU A 89 5.46 -12.26 -14.27
C GLU A 89 3.97 -12.28 -13.88
N ARG A 90 3.14 -11.56 -14.60
CA ARG A 90 1.70 -11.53 -14.33
C ARG A 90 0.90 -11.10 -15.55
N GLN A 91 -0.17 -11.82 -15.83
CA GLN A 91 -1.22 -11.39 -16.75
C GLN A 91 -2.32 -10.69 -16.00
N GLY A 92 -2.72 -9.50 -16.43
CA GLY A 92 -3.74 -8.67 -15.76
C GLY A 92 -3.25 -8.09 -14.44
N SER A 93 -4.18 -7.95 -13.47
CA SER A 93 -3.91 -7.29 -12.19
C SER A 93 -4.21 -8.15 -10.96
N LEU A 94 -4.62 -9.41 -11.14
CA LEU A 94 -4.93 -10.30 -10.03
C LEU A 94 -3.67 -10.88 -9.40
N ASP A 95 -3.58 -10.82 -8.09
CA ASP A 95 -2.47 -11.40 -7.32
C ASP A 95 -2.32 -12.91 -7.52
N ALA A 96 -3.43 -13.62 -7.76
CA ALA A 96 -3.43 -15.05 -8.05
C ALA A 96 -2.64 -15.42 -9.31
N ASN A 97 -2.43 -14.47 -10.20
CA ASN A 97 -1.67 -14.65 -11.45
C ASN A 97 -0.17 -14.33 -11.31
N ILE A 98 0.29 -13.90 -10.15
CA ILE A 98 1.70 -13.59 -9.91
C ILE A 98 2.53 -14.90 -9.98
N ARG A 99 3.58 -14.86 -10.80
CA ARG A 99 4.56 -15.95 -10.97
C ARG A 99 5.98 -15.37 -10.94
N HIS A 100 6.94 -16.19 -10.58
CA HIS A 100 8.38 -15.88 -10.57
C HIS A 100 8.69 -14.53 -9.88
N ALA A 101 8.00 -14.26 -8.77
CA ALA A 101 8.11 -13.00 -8.05
C ALA A 101 9.46 -12.88 -7.34
N GLN A 102 10.05 -11.69 -7.42
CA GLN A 102 11.24 -11.27 -6.69
C GLN A 102 10.83 -10.32 -5.58
N LEU A 103 11.35 -10.51 -4.37
CA LEU A 103 11.05 -9.64 -3.24
C LEU A 103 11.85 -8.35 -3.30
N ASN A 104 11.25 -7.26 -2.83
CA ASN A 104 11.97 -6.05 -2.50
C ASN A 104 12.87 -6.27 -1.26
N ASP A 105 13.91 -5.44 -1.14
CA ASP A 105 14.78 -5.42 0.05
C ASP A 105 14.06 -4.80 1.25
N LEU A 106 13.17 -5.58 1.86
CA LEU A 106 12.43 -5.16 3.05
C LEU A 106 13.34 -5.02 4.28
N ALA A 107 14.50 -5.67 4.30
CA ALA A 107 15.45 -5.55 5.40
C ALA A 107 16.03 -4.14 5.55
N SER A 108 16.13 -3.40 4.44
CA SER A 108 16.64 -2.02 4.43
C SER A 108 15.69 -0.98 5.07
N LEU A 109 14.44 -1.34 5.35
CA LEU A 109 13.40 -0.40 5.76
C LEU A 109 13.74 0.36 7.05
N LYS A 110 14.34 -0.28 8.06
CA LYS A 110 14.72 0.41 9.31
C LYS A 110 15.78 1.47 9.09
N GLN A 111 16.70 1.24 8.16
CA GLN A 111 17.72 2.23 7.80
C GLN A 111 17.12 3.39 7.00
N ARG A 112 16.18 3.08 6.08
CA ARG A 112 15.55 4.08 5.22
C ARG A 112 14.49 4.91 5.94
N CYS A 113 13.83 4.32 6.93
CA CYS A 113 12.77 4.92 7.72
C CYS A 113 13.08 4.76 9.22
N PRO A 114 14.00 5.53 9.79
CA PRO A 114 14.45 5.35 11.18
C PRO A 114 13.35 5.61 12.21
N GLN A 115 12.27 6.31 11.84
CA GLN A 115 11.12 6.56 12.70
C GLN A 115 9.98 5.53 12.50
N LEU A 116 10.20 4.46 11.73
CA LEU A 116 9.18 3.46 11.46
C LEU A 116 8.73 2.76 12.73
N GLN A 117 7.42 2.76 12.98
CA GLN A 117 6.78 2.21 14.17
C GLN A 117 5.93 0.98 13.87
N ALA A 118 5.42 0.83 12.66
CA ALA A 118 4.59 -0.30 12.26
C ALA A 118 4.61 -0.52 10.75
N ILE A 119 4.30 -1.76 10.37
CA ILE A 119 4.09 -2.16 8.98
C ILE A 119 2.67 -2.70 8.83
N VAL A 120 2.01 -2.23 7.79
CA VAL A 120 0.64 -2.62 7.44
C VAL A 120 0.64 -3.31 6.07
N HIS A 121 0.27 -4.57 6.04
CA HIS A 121 0.06 -5.30 4.79
C HIS A 121 -1.36 -5.06 4.27
N ASN A 122 -1.47 -4.47 3.08
CA ASN A 122 -2.72 -4.22 2.39
C ASN A 122 -3.19 -5.48 1.66
N GLY A 123 -3.86 -6.35 2.37
CA GLY A 123 -4.40 -7.60 1.85
C GLY A 123 -3.60 -8.85 2.18
N GLY A 124 -4.16 -9.99 1.78
CA GLY A 124 -3.63 -11.30 2.13
C GLY A 124 -2.36 -11.70 1.38
N GLU A 125 -2.23 -11.31 0.10
CA GLU A 125 -1.06 -11.68 -0.70
C GLU A 125 0.22 -11.04 -0.12
N SER A 126 0.17 -9.74 0.14
CA SER A 126 1.26 -9.05 0.83
C SER A 126 1.58 -9.70 2.19
N TYR A 127 0.56 -10.04 2.97
CA TYR A 127 0.72 -10.60 4.32
C TYR A 127 1.32 -12.01 4.34
N LYS A 128 1.31 -12.76 3.25
CA LYS A 128 2.03 -14.05 3.17
C LYS A 128 3.52 -13.89 3.47
N HIS A 129 4.06 -12.73 3.20
CA HIS A 129 5.48 -12.39 3.39
C HIS A 129 5.78 -11.71 4.74
N ARG A 130 4.86 -11.74 5.69
CA ARG A 130 5.02 -11.08 7.01
C ARG A 130 6.29 -11.46 7.76
N ARG A 131 6.82 -12.67 7.56
CA ARG A 131 8.07 -13.10 8.22
C ARG A 131 9.24 -12.14 7.97
N HIS A 132 9.30 -11.56 6.76
CA HIS A 132 10.34 -10.58 6.42
C HIS A 132 10.15 -9.26 7.15
N THR A 133 8.91 -8.85 7.39
CA THR A 133 8.59 -7.61 8.11
C THR A 133 8.59 -7.79 9.62
N GLU A 134 8.15 -8.94 10.14
CA GLU A 134 8.26 -9.32 11.56
C GLU A 134 9.74 -9.38 12.01
N ALA A 135 10.64 -9.82 11.13
CA ALA A 135 12.08 -9.85 11.42
C ALA A 135 12.69 -8.46 11.69
N LEU A 136 11.99 -7.38 11.33
CA LEU A 136 12.40 -6.01 11.69
C LEU A 136 12.12 -5.66 13.16
N GLY A 137 11.41 -6.50 13.90
CA GLY A 137 11.07 -6.26 15.31
C GLY A 137 10.04 -5.15 15.51
N LEU A 138 9.20 -4.90 14.51
CA LEU A 138 8.12 -3.91 14.55
C LEU A 138 6.75 -4.60 14.54
N PRO A 139 5.71 -3.97 15.09
CA PRO A 139 4.33 -4.42 14.91
C PRO A 139 3.97 -4.57 13.44
N VAL A 140 3.37 -5.70 13.09
CA VAL A 140 2.94 -6.02 11.72
C VAL A 140 1.44 -6.29 11.73
N HIS A 141 0.72 -5.59 10.88
CA HIS A 141 -0.73 -5.67 10.79
C HIS A 141 -1.16 -6.15 9.40
N ARG A 142 -2.24 -6.93 9.36
CA ARG A 142 -2.94 -7.25 8.13
C ARG A 142 -4.24 -6.47 8.07
N LEU A 143 -4.45 -5.69 7.02
CA LEU A 143 -5.71 -5.01 6.77
C LEU A 143 -6.43 -5.56 5.53
N PRO A 144 -7.75 -5.43 5.46
CA PRO A 144 -8.48 -5.85 4.28
C PRO A 144 -7.99 -5.08 3.05
N SER A 145 -7.78 -5.80 1.96
CA SER A 145 -7.31 -5.22 0.70
C SER A 145 -8.25 -4.12 0.20
N THR A 146 -7.66 -3.01 -0.21
CA THR A 146 -8.36 -1.88 -0.83
C THR A 146 -8.64 -2.09 -2.31
N SER A 147 -8.13 -3.18 -2.89
CA SER A 147 -8.34 -3.55 -4.30
C SER A 147 -9.84 -3.75 -4.61
N PRO A 148 -10.30 -3.37 -5.80
CA PRO A 148 -11.65 -3.70 -6.27
C PRO A 148 -11.92 -5.22 -6.34
N ALA A 149 -10.87 -6.04 -6.46
CA ALA A 149 -11.00 -7.50 -6.39
C ALA A 149 -11.51 -8.02 -5.02
N ASN A 150 -11.35 -7.23 -3.96
CA ASN A 150 -11.88 -7.53 -2.62
C ASN A 150 -13.25 -6.87 -2.40
N ALA A 151 -14.20 -7.14 -3.27
CA ALA A 151 -15.54 -6.55 -3.21
C ALA A 151 -16.43 -7.14 -2.09
N SER A 152 -16.07 -8.29 -1.55
CA SER A 152 -16.85 -8.96 -0.48
C SER A 152 -16.85 -8.22 0.85
N VAL A 153 -15.82 -7.39 1.11
CA VAL A 153 -15.76 -6.56 2.31
C VAL A 153 -16.29 -5.17 2.02
N PRO A 154 -17.39 -4.72 2.69
CA PRO A 154 -17.96 -3.39 2.49
C PRO A 154 -16.96 -2.26 2.78
N TYR A 155 -17.13 -1.13 2.10
CA TYR A 155 -16.27 0.05 2.26
C TYR A 155 -16.14 0.50 3.73
N GLU A 156 -17.28 0.63 4.42
CA GLU A 156 -17.30 1.11 5.81
C GLU A 156 -16.53 0.18 6.75
N ARG A 157 -16.58 -1.12 6.52
CA ARG A 157 -15.81 -2.09 7.29
C ARG A 157 -14.32 -1.91 7.03
N LYS A 158 -13.91 -1.78 5.76
CA LYS A 158 -12.51 -1.49 5.42
C LYS A 158 -12.04 -0.19 6.06
N ARG A 159 -12.81 0.89 5.92
CA ARG A 159 -12.50 2.19 6.49
C ARG A 159 -12.29 2.11 8.00
N GLN A 160 -13.18 1.40 8.71
CA GLN A 160 -13.07 1.22 10.15
C GLN A 160 -11.84 0.41 10.56
N ASP A 161 -11.57 -0.71 9.89
CA ASP A 161 -10.40 -1.54 10.20
C ASP A 161 -9.08 -0.75 9.97
N TRP A 162 -9.00 0.01 8.87
CA TRP A 162 -7.87 0.90 8.57
C TRP A 162 -7.73 2.00 9.61
N ARG A 163 -8.85 2.61 10.01
CA ARG A 163 -8.88 3.65 11.03
C ARG A 163 -8.34 3.17 12.38
N VAL A 164 -8.79 2.02 12.83
CA VAL A 164 -8.34 1.44 14.11
C VAL A 164 -6.83 1.24 14.12
N VAL A 165 -6.27 0.60 13.10
CA VAL A 165 -4.83 0.32 13.06
C VAL A 165 -4.00 1.58 12.87
N LEU A 166 -4.35 2.46 11.94
CA LEU A 166 -3.60 3.69 11.70
C LEU A 166 -3.66 4.63 12.91
N GLY A 167 -4.78 4.64 13.64
CA GLY A 167 -4.95 5.46 14.86
C GLY A 167 -4.04 5.08 16.01
N MET A 168 -3.43 3.89 16.00
CA MET A 168 -2.41 3.50 16.99
C MET A 168 -1.11 4.29 16.82
N TYR A 169 -0.84 4.80 15.62
CA TYR A 169 0.45 5.39 15.24
C TYR A 169 0.36 6.82 14.72
N LEU A 170 -0.79 7.22 14.22
CA LEU A 170 -1.01 8.47 13.52
C LEU A 170 -2.14 9.29 14.14
N LYS A 171 -2.07 10.62 13.96
CA LYS A 171 -3.21 11.48 14.25
C LYS A 171 -4.27 11.31 13.18
N LEU A 172 -5.50 11.06 13.59
CA LEU A 172 -6.64 10.89 12.69
C LEU A 172 -7.62 12.06 12.79
N LYS A 173 -8.46 12.21 11.77
CA LYS A 173 -9.66 13.05 11.85
C LYS A 173 -10.59 12.52 12.96
N PRO A 174 -11.34 13.38 13.65
CA PRO A 174 -12.44 12.93 14.50
C PRO A 174 -13.41 12.05 13.69
N ASP A 175 -14.03 11.06 14.34
CA ASP A 175 -15.18 10.39 13.71
C ASP A 175 -16.30 11.42 13.60
N LEU A 176 -16.78 11.61 12.38
CA LEU A 176 -18.02 12.36 12.17
C LEU A 176 -19.18 11.48 12.64
N PRO A 177 -20.13 12.04 13.38
CA PRO A 177 -21.31 11.32 13.86
C PRO A 177 -22.14 10.75 12.70
#